data_64121b044fd52c9aa3ee806883dfe450
#
_entry.id   64121b044fd52c9aa3ee806883dfe450
#
_cell.length_a   1.000
_cell.length_b   1.000
_cell.length_c   1.000
_cell.angle_alpha   90.00
_cell.angle_beta   90.00
_cell.angle_gamma   90.00
#
_symmetry.space_group_name_H-M   'P 1'
#
loop_
_entity.id
_entity.type
_entity.pdbx_description
1 polymer ?
#
loop_
_entity_poly.entity_id
_entity_poly.type
_entity_poly.pdbx_seq_one_letter_code
_entity_poly.pdbx_strand_id
1 'polypeptide(L)'
;KDSYGRYVGIITGISTDSNGKIQSVGVDAGSNGFAKFEGDRITFEEDSPELTSEWKLNSDSFLKTNGIAEKKVLALQELYEEEEITQDVFEHLTNRHKAQLDDYSVSCGDTVEILNRKVESLSLESSAADKFIGTLKLQHRIGDISDDVFCAAKDYMSTILQRNEKEIADLSTVLHDIAPQELTEAIE
;
A
#
# COMPACT_ATOMS: atom_id res chain seq x y z
N LYS A 1 -14.25 -5.92 5.48
CA LYS A 1 -13.30 -6.55 4.53
C LYS A 1 -12.17 -5.58 4.24
N ASP A 2 -11.03 -6.06 3.71
CA ASP A 2 -9.99 -5.17 3.17
C ASP A 2 -10.30 -4.78 1.72
N SER A 3 -9.48 -3.87 1.14
CA SER A 3 -9.60 -3.38 -0.25
C SER A 3 -9.47 -4.46 -1.33
N TYR A 4 -9.03 -5.65 -0.94
CA TYR A 4 -8.92 -6.82 -1.83
C TYR A 4 -10.00 -7.87 -1.56
N GLY A 5 -10.98 -7.55 -0.69
CA GLY A 5 -12.11 -8.41 -0.35
C GLY A 5 -11.79 -9.54 0.63
N ARG A 6 -10.61 -9.53 1.30
CA ARG A 6 -10.32 -10.48 2.38
C ARG A 6 -11.16 -10.14 3.59
N TYR A 7 -11.61 -11.18 4.28
CA TYR A 7 -12.29 -11.00 5.56
C TYR A 7 -11.29 -10.58 6.63
N VAL A 8 -11.54 -9.44 7.27
CA VAL A 8 -10.69 -8.90 8.35
C VAL A 8 -11.27 -9.24 9.73
N GLY A 9 -12.58 -9.15 9.87
CA GLY A 9 -13.25 -9.40 11.14
C GLY A 9 -14.63 -8.73 11.21
N ILE A 10 -15.15 -8.66 12.43
CA ILE A 10 -16.45 -8.04 12.75
C ILE A 10 -16.20 -6.76 13.54
N ILE A 11 -16.80 -5.65 13.14
CA ILE A 11 -16.75 -4.41 13.91
C ILE A 11 -17.48 -4.59 15.24
N THR A 12 -16.76 -4.36 16.32
CA THR A 12 -17.28 -4.49 17.70
C THR A 12 -17.54 -3.15 18.37
N GLY A 13 -16.98 -2.05 17.82
CA GLY A 13 -17.20 -0.72 18.35
C GLY A 13 -16.54 0.36 17.52
N ILE A 14 -17.06 1.59 17.63
CA ILE A 14 -16.56 2.78 16.95
C ILE A 14 -16.35 3.87 17.99
N SER A 15 -15.17 4.52 17.97
CA SER A 15 -14.88 5.70 18.77
C SER A 15 -14.90 6.94 17.88
N THR A 16 -15.61 7.98 18.32
CA THR A 16 -15.71 9.26 17.60
C THR A 16 -15.15 10.41 18.43
N ASP A 17 -14.73 11.47 17.77
CA ASP A 17 -14.38 12.73 18.42
C ASP A 17 -15.63 13.56 18.78
N SER A 18 -15.43 14.74 19.39
CA SER A 18 -16.49 15.67 19.76
C SER A 18 -17.30 16.20 18.56
N ASN A 19 -16.78 16.08 17.34
CA ASN A 19 -17.43 16.53 16.10
C ASN A 19 -18.13 15.38 15.36
N GLY A 20 -18.12 14.16 15.94
CA GLY A 20 -18.70 12.96 15.35
C GLY A 20 -17.80 12.28 14.29
N LYS A 21 -16.56 12.74 14.11
CA LYS A 21 -15.60 12.08 13.20
C LYS A 21 -15.08 10.80 13.85
N ILE A 22 -15.07 9.71 13.09
CA ILE A 22 -14.53 8.42 13.54
C ILE A 22 -13.03 8.54 13.78
N GLN A 23 -12.61 8.29 15.02
CA GLN A 23 -11.20 8.25 15.40
C GLN A 23 -10.63 6.83 15.31
N SER A 24 -11.41 5.84 15.71
CA SER A 24 -10.95 4.46 15.66
C SER A 24 -12.11 3.47 15.62
N VAL A 25 -11.82 2.29 15.08
CA VAL A 25 -12.76 1.18 14.94
C VAL A 25 -12.15 -0.06 15.58
N GLY A 26 -12.87 -0.67 16.51
CA GLY A 26 -12.52 -1.94 17.11
C GLY A 26 -13.08 -3.10 16.28
N VAL A 27 -12.25 -4.09 16.00
CA VAL A 27 -12.59 -5.25 15.19
C VAL A 27 -12.22 -6.52 15.93
N ASP A 28 -13.13 -7.47 16.02
CA ASP A 28 -12.84 -8.85 16.40
C ASP A 28 -12.39 -9.62 15.14
N ALA A 29 -11.11 -9.94 15.08
CA ALA A 29 -10.49 -10.67 13.97
C ALA A 29 -10.48 -12.20 14.21
N GLY A 30 -11.33 -12.71 15.06
CA GLY A 30 -11.48 -14.13 15.39
C GLY A 30 -10.20 -14.69 16.04
N SER A 31 -9.53 -15.65 15.42
CA SER A 31 -8.30 -16.26 15.95
C SER A 31 -7.15 -15.28 16.12
N ASN A 32 -7.17 -14.14 15.44
CA ASN A 32 -6.16 -13.08 15.56
C ASN A 32 -6.48 -12.09 16.70
N GLY A 33 -7.60 -12.28 17.41
CA GLY A 33 -7.99 -11.50 18.57
C GLY A 33 -8.57 -10.12 18.21
N PHE A 34 -8.57 -9.22 19.18
CA PHE A 34 -9.07 -7.86 19.02
C PHE A 34 -8.00 -6.98 18.35
N ALA A 35 -8.42 -6.28 17.31
CA ALA A 35 -7.60 -5.28 16.61
C ALA A 35 -8.28 -3.91 16.65
N LYS A 36 -7.49 -2.84 16.76
CA LYS A 36 -7.97 -1.46 16.69
C LYS A 36 -7.34 -0.79 15.47
N PHE A 37 -8.18 -0.22 14.61
CA PHE A 37 -7.77 0.51 13.42
C PHE A 37 -8.10 1.99 13.55
N GLU A 38 -7.25 2.85 13.01
CA GLU A 38 -7.49 4.29 12.88
C GLU A 38 -8.69 4.54 11.99
N GLY A 39 -9.48 5.58 12.29
CA GLY A 39 -10.72 5.86 11.57
C GLY A 39 -10.53 6.24 10.10
N ASP A 40 -9.39 6.80 9.74
CA ASP A 40 -9.01 7.15 8.37
C ASP A 40 -8.65 5.93 7.50
N ARG A 41 -8.40 4.78 8.13
CA ARG A 41 -8.16 3.51 7.44
C ARG A 41 -9.45 2.82 7.00
N ILE A 42 -10.60 3.27 7.45
CA ILE A 42 -11.86 2.59 7.19
C ILE A 42 -12.79 3.51 6.40
N THR A 43 -13.15 3.08 5.20
CA THR A 43 -14.15 3.73 4.37
C THR A 43 -15.50 3.00 4.59
N PHE A 44 -16.53 3.78 4.90
CA PHE A 44 -17.90 3.27 5.02
C PHE A 44 -18.63 3.56 3.72
N GLU A 45 -18.64 2.61 2.79
CA GLU A 45 -19.46 2.64 1.60
C GLU A 45 -20.81 1.93 1.86
N GLU A 46 -21.80 2.16 0.99
CA GLU A 46 -23.25 1.92 1.24
C GLU A 46 -23.60 0.56 1.86
N ASP A 47 -22.81 -0.50 1.67
CA ASP A 47 -23.16 -1.85 2.16
C ASP A 47 -22.11 -2.55 3.01
N SER A 48 -20.87 -2.10 3.05
CA SER A 48 -19.86 -2.74 3.90
C SER A 48 -18.63 -1.85 4.17
N PRO A 49 -18.14 -1.82 5.43
CA PRO A 49 -16.90 -1.13 5.75
C PRO A 49 -15.72 -1.81 5.07
N GLU A 50 -14.85 -0.99 4.47
CA GLU A 50 -13.62 -1.41 3.82
C GLU A 50 -12.40 -0.89 4.57
N LEU A 51 -11.47 -1.78 4.88
CA LEU A 51 -10.20 -1.45 5.51
C LEU A 51 -9.13 -1.24 4.45
N THR A 52 -8.61 -0.03 4.38
CA THR A 52 -7.44 0.29 3.53
C THR A 52 -6.17 -0.30 4.13
N SER A 53 -5.35 -0.93 3.29
CA SER A 53 -4.06 -1.48 3.70
C SER A 53 -3.12 -0.38 4.18
N GLU A 54 -2.39 -0.65 5.25
CA GLU A 54 -1.45 0.31 5.85
C GLU A 54 -0.36 0.76 4.87
N TRP A 55 0.18 -0.19 4.10
CA TRP A 55 1.17 0.12 3.09
C TRP A 55 0.66 1.15 2.07
N LYS A 56 -0.63 1.09 1.70
CA LYS A 56 -1.23 2.02 0.73
C LYS A 56 -1.30 3.45 1.28
N LEU A 57 -1.77 3.61 2.52
CA LEU A 57 -1.82 4.92 3.19
C LEU A 57 -0.42 5.52 3.39
N ASN A 58 0.53 4.68 3.81
CA ASN A 58 1.91 5.11 4.00
C ASN A 58 2.53 5.55 2.67
N SER A 59 2.32 4.79 1.61
CA SER A 59 2.82 5.13 0.27
C SER A 59 2.17 6.39 -0.29
N ASP A 60 0.86 6.56 -0.14
CA ASP A 60 0.15 7.77 -0.57
C ASP A 60 0.65 9.02 0.17
N SER A 61 0.87 8.91 1.49
CA SER A 61 1.43 9.99 2.30
C SER A 61 2.86 10.32 1.86
N PHE A 62 3.66 9.29 1.60
CA PHE A 62 5.03 9.40 1.14
C PHE A 62 5.10 10.11 -0.22
N LEU A 63 4.34 9.66 -1.21
CA LEU A 63 4.29 10.27 -2.55
C LEU A 63 3.81 11.73 -2.52
N LYS A 64 2.83 12.06 -1.69
CA LYS A 64 2.37 13.45 -1.52
C LYS A 64 3.47 14.35 -0.95
N THR A 65 4.17 13.89 0.08
CA THR A 65 5.23 14.66 0.74
C THR A 65 6.38 14.92 -0.22
N ASN A 66 6.78 13.89 -0.99
CA ASN A 66 7.83 14.01 -1.99
C ASN A 66 7.45 14.97 -3.12
N GLY A 67 6.29 14.79 -3.72
CA GLY A 67 5.83 15.66 -4.80
C GLY A 67 5.74 17.14 -4.41
N ILE A 68 5.51 17.44 -3.10
CA ILE A 68 5.57 18.82 -2.59
C ILE A 68 7.03 19.30 -2.49
N ALA A 69 7.96 18.45 -2.04
CA ALA A 69 9.37 18.82 -1.91
C ALA A 69 10.01 19.08 -3.28
N GLU A 70 9.76 18.22 -4.25
CA GLU A 70 10.21 18.38 -5.64
C GLU A 70 9.71 19.68 -6.27
N LYS A 71 8.40 19.94 -6.15
CA LYS A 71 7.81 21.19 -6.67
C LYS A 71 8.44 22.44 -6.05
N LYS A 72 8.81 22.38 -4.76
CA LYS A 72 9.50 23.50 -4.11
C LYS A 72 10.89 23.74 -4.66
N VAL A 73 11.66 22.67 -4.94
CA VAL A 73 13.00 22.80 -5.52
C VAL A 73 12.91 23.38 -6.93
N LEU A 74 12.00 22.88 -7.77
CA LEU A 74 11.78 23.39 -9.11
C LEU A 74 11.35 24.87 -9.10
N ALA A 75 10.40 25.24 -8.24
CA ALA A 75 9.97 26.64 -8.10
C ALA A 75 11.09 27.56 -7.61
N LEU A 76 11.99 27.09 -6.74
CA LEU A 76 13.16 27.86 -6.32
C LEU A 76 14.14 28.08 -7.46
N GLN A 77 14.32 27.10 -8.32
CA GLN A 77 15.16 27.21 -9.51
C GLN A 77 14.59 28.24 -10.50
N GLU A 78 13.28 28.17 -10.78
CA GLU A 78 12.59 29.15 -11.63
C GLU A 78 12.74 30.58 -11.10
N LEU A 79 12.48 30.79 -9.77
CA LEU A 79 12.64 32.11 -9.14
C LEU A 79 14.06 32.64 -9.21
N TYR A 80 15.06 31.79 -9.16
CA TYR A 80 16.47 32.18 -9.29
C TYR A 80 16.81 32.54 -10.75
N GLU A 81 16.36 31.74 -11.72
CA GLU A 81 16.56 32.00 -13.15
C GLU A 81 15.85 33.30 -13.63
N GLU A 82 14.70 33.62 -13.03
CA GLU A 82 13.94 34.88 -13.27
C GLU A 82 14.50 36.09 -12.49
N GLU A 83 15.63 35.93 -11.77
CA GLU A 83 16.26 36.97 -10.94
C GLU A 83 15.33 37.50 -9.83
N GLU A 84 14.27 36.82 -9.45
CA GLU A 84 13.34 37.23 -8.40
C GLU A 84 13.92 37.03 -6.98
N ILE A 85 14.90 36.09 -6.82
CA ILE A 85 15.60 35.87 -5.58
C ILE A 85 17.12 35.95 -5.78
N THR A 86 17.83 36.36 -4.73
CA THR A 86 19.29 36.44 -4.76
C THR A 86 19.91 35.07 -4.61
N GLN A 87 21.18 34.91 -5.08
CA GLN A 87 21.93 33.66 -4.95
C GLN A 87 22.00 33.18 -3.49
N ASP A 88 22.20 34.04 -2.53
CA ASP A 88 22.29 33.71 -1.10
C ASP A 88 20.96 33.12 -0.58
N VAL A 89 19.83 33.69 -1.00
CA VAL A 89 18.50 33.18 -0.66
C VAL A 89 18.24 31.82 -1.34
N PHE A 90 18.62 31.69 -2.61
CA PHE A 90 18.50 30.44 -3.36
C PHE A 90 19.30 29.31 -2.69
N GLU A 91 20.58 29.53 -2.39
CA GLU A 91 21.45 28.55 -1.73
C GLU A 91 20.90 28.16 -0.34
N HIS A 92 20.47 29.15 0.46
CA HIS A 92 19.92 28.88 1.78
C HIS A 92 18.66 28.01 1.73
N LEU A 93 17.70 28.32 0.85
CA LEU A 93 16.45 27.59 0.72
C LEU A 93 16.65 26.21 0.08
N THR A 94 17.53 26.14 -0.94
CA THR A 94 17.87 24.86 -1.60
C THR A 94 18.54 23.91 -0.63
N ASN A 95 19.50 24.36 0.17
CA ASN A 95 20.17 23.52 1.18
C ASN A 95 19.20 23.00 2.23
N ARG A 96 18.24 23.81 2.65
CA ARG A 96 17.18 23.38 3.58
C ARG A 96 16.28 22.30 2.98
N HIS A 97 15.90 22.44 1.72
CA HIS A 97 15.06 21.45 1.04
C HIS A 97 15.85 20.21 0.62
N LYS A 98 17.14 20.34 0.28
CA LYS A 98 18.04 19.22 -0.01
C LYS A 98 18.21 18.31 1.21
N ALA A 99 18.38 18.86 2.41
CA ALA A 99 18.40 18.07 3.63
C ALA A 99 17.09 17.27 3.85
N GLN A 100 15.95 17.85 3.52
CA GLN A 100 14.66 17.14 3.57
C GLN A 100 14.56 16.03 2.51
N LEU A 101 15.14 16.22 1.32
CA LEU A 101 15.20 15.22 0.26
C LEU A 101 16.18 14.09 0.60
N ASP A 102 17.29 14.38 1.30
CA ASP A 102 18.24 13.37 1.77
C ASP A 102 17.61 12.47 2.84
N ASP A 103 16.93 13.03 3.83
CA ASP A 103 16.14 12.28 4.83
C ASP A 103 15.06 11.43 4.16
N TYR A 104 14.44 11.97 3.11
CA TYR A 104 13.47 11.27 2.30
C TYR A 104 14.07 10.09 1.55
N SER A 105 15.26 10.24 0.96
CA SER A 105 15.95 9.17 0.23
C SER A 105 16.20 7.95 1.11
N VAL A 106 16.56 8.15 2.38
CA VAL A 106 16.72 7.06 3.36
C VAL A 106 15.36 6.39 3.63
N SER A 107 14.33 7.19 3.90
CA SER A 107 12.96 6.68 4.15
C SER A 107 12.36 5.97 2.92
N CYS A 108 12.78 6.36 1.72
CA CYS A 108 12.43 5.71 0.46
C CYS A 108 12.94 4.26 0.43
N GLY A 109 14.21 4.05 0.74
CA GLY A 109 14.82 2.71 0.77
C GLY A 109 14.06 1.75 1.69
N ASP A 110 13.74 2.20 2.90
CA ASP A 110 12.97 1.41 3.87
C ASP A 110 11.56 1.09 3.37
N THR A 111 10.90 2.07 2.77
CA THR A 111 9.54 1.88 2.21
C THR A 111 9.56 0.89 1.06
N VAL A 112 10.49 1.02 0.12
CA VAL A 112 10.67 0.10 -1.01
C VAL A 112 10.94 -1.32 -0.51
N GLU A 113 11.77 -1.49 0.51
CA GLU A 113 12.05 -2.80 1.09
C GLU A 113 10.79 -3.45 1.70
N ILE A 114 9.99 -2.69 2.45
CA ILE A 114 8.73 -3.16 3.02
C ILE A 114 7.75 -3.60 1.92
N LEU A 115 7.61 -2.80 0.87
CA LEU A 115 6.71 -3.13 -0.25
C LEU A 115 7.19 -4.36 -1.01
N ASN A 116 8.50 -4.50 -1.27
CA ASN A 116 9.07 -5.67 -1.94
C ASN A 116 8.88 -6.95 -1.11
N ARG A 117 9.07 -6.91 0.20
CA ARG A 117 8.78 -8.04 1.09
C ARG A 117 7.29 -8.45 1.02
N LYS A 118 6.40 -7.48 0.88
CA LYS A 118 4.97 -7.75 0.72
C LYS A 118 4.68 -8.44 -0.61
N VAL A 119 5.27 -7.97 -1.72
CA VAL A 119 5.17 -8.63 -3.04
C VAL A 119 5.68 -10.06 -2.98
N GLU A 120 6.84 -10.28 -2.36
CA GLU A 120 7.41 -11.62 -2.19
C GLU A 120 6.46 -12.55 -1.40
N SER A 121 5.93 -12.07 -0.29
CA SER A 121 4.96 -12.83 0.53
C SER A 121 3.72 -13.23 -0.27
N LEU A 122 3.13 -12.32 -1.04
CA LEU A 122 1.96 -12.60 -1.88
C LEU A 122 2.29 -13.57 -3.02
N SER A 123 3.48 -13.46 -3.60
CA SER A 123 3.97 -14.36 -4.66
C SER A 123 4.17 -15.80 -4.13
N LEU A 124 4.71 -15.92 -2.92
CA LEU A 124 4.85 -17.23 -2.25
C LEU A 124 3.48 -17.86 -1.94
N GLU A 125 2.52 -17.06 -1.44
CA GLU A 125 1.15 -17.50 -1.20
C GLU A 125 0.48 -17.97 -2.50
N SER A 126 0.64 -17.23 -3.59
CA SER A 126 0.10 -17.58 -4.90
C SER A 126 0.72 -18.88 -5.42
N SER A 127 2.04 -19.03 -5.30
CA SER A 127 2.73 -20.28 -5.66
C SER A 127 2.23 -21.48 -4.85
N ALA A 128 1.95 -21.31 -3.56
CA ALA A 128 1.39 -22.35 -2.72
C ALA A 128 -0.03 -22.73 -3.15
N ALA A 129 -0.88 -21.73 -3.46
CA ALA A 129 -2.23 -21.95 -3.96
C ALA A 129 -2.24 -22.69 -5.30
N ASP A 130 -1.37 -22.33 -6.24
CA ASP A 130 -1.24 -23.04 -7.53
C ASP A 130 -0.82 -24.50 -7.37
N LYS A 131 0.15 -24.78 -6.50
CA LYS A 131 0.55 -26.16 -6.18
C LYS A 131 -0.60 -26.94 -5.57
N PHE A 132 -1.38 -26.31 -4.69
CA PHE A 132 -2.55 -26.94 -4.09
C PHE A 132 -3.65 -27.24 -5.12
N ILE A 133 -3.90 -26.32 -6.07
CA ILE A 133 -4.80 -26.58 -7.20
C ILE A 133 -4.32 -27.78 -8.03
N GLY A 134 -3.02 -27.94 -8.24
CA GLY A 134 -2.44 -29.11 -8.89
C GLY A 134 -2.76 -30.42 -8.14
N THR A 135 -2.64 -30.40 -6.82
CA THR A 135 -3.00 -31.53 -5.96
C THR A 135 -4.50 -31.84 -6.03
N LEU A 136 -5.37 -30.83 -5.97
CA LEU A 136 -6.81 -31.01 -6.11
C LEU A 136 -7.19 -31.65 -7.45
N LYS A 137 -6.55 -31.22 -8.55
CA LYS A 137 -6.76 -31.81 -9.89
C LYS A 137 -6.38 -33.28 -9.92
N LEU A 138 -5.29 -33.68 -9.26
CA LEU A 138 -4.87 -35.07 -9.16
C LEU A 138 -5.89 -35.90 -8.37
N GLN A 139 -6.26 -35.41 -7.16
CA GLN A 139 -7.23 -36.11 -6.29
C GLN A 139 -8.59 -36.30 -6.96
N HIS A 140 -9.06 -35.29 -7.67
CA HIS A 140 -10.29 -35.33 -8.45
C HIS A 140 -10.18 -36.39 -9.59
N ARG A 141 -9.05 -36.39 -10.31
CA ARG A 141 -8.82 -37.34 -11.43
C ARG A 141 -8.82 -38.82 -11.00
N ILE A 142 -8.31 -39.14 -9.79
CA ILE A 142 -8.28 -40.48 -9.25
C ILE A 142 -9.54 -40.85 -8.46
N GLY A 143 -10.50 -39.94 -8.33
CA GLY A 143 -11.78 -40.17 -7.66
C GLY A 143 -11.77 -40.04 -6.14
N ASP A 144 -10.69 -39.46 -5.55
CA ASP A 144 -10.58 -39.25 -4.10
C ASP A 144 -11.51 -38.14 -3.58
N ILE A 145 -11.87 -37.18 -4.43
CA ILE A 145 -12.80 -36.11 -4.12
C ILE A 145 -13.88 -35.97 -5.19
N SER A 146 -15.06 -35.57 -4.76
CA SER A 146 -16.20 -35.34 -5.66
C SER A 146 -16.07 -34.06 -6.48
N ASP A 147 -16.85 -33.96 -7.56
CA ASP A 147 -16.91 -32.77 -8.41
C ASP A 147 -17.26 -31.50 -7.60
N ASP A 148 -18.23 -31.58 -6.69
CA ASP A 148 -18.64 -30.46 -5.86
C ASP A 148 -17.52 -29.94 -4.96
N VAL A 149 -16.79 -30.87 -4.31
CA VAL A 149 -15.64 -30.52 -3.46
C VAL A 149 -14.52 -29.91 -4.29
N PHE A 150 -14.23 -30.49 -5.46
CA PHE A 150 -13.22 -29.97 -6.36
C PHE A 150 -13.55 -28.55 -6.84
N CYS A 151 -14.78 -28.33 -7.31
CA CYS A 151 -15.23 -27.02 -7.78
C CYS A 151 -15.15 -25.97 -6.67
N ALA A 152 -15.70 -26.26 -5.49
CA ALA A 152 -15.71 -25.32 -4.36
C ALA A 152 -14.26 -24.95 -3.92
N ALA A 153 -13.36 -25.94 -3.79
CA ALA A 153 -11.98 -25.70 -3.41
C ALA A 153 -11.22 -24.92 -4.48
N LYS A 154 -11.40 -25.26 -5.76
CA LYS A 154 -10.79 -24.56 -6.88
C LYS A 154 -11.24 -23.10 -6.94
N ASP A 155 -12.52 -22.81 -6.77
CA ASP A 155 -13.08 -21.46 -6.82
C ASP A 155 -12.54 -20.60 -5.66
N TYR A 156 -12.41 -21.20 -4.47
CA TYR A 156 -11.79 -20.55 -3.33
C TYR A 156 -10.31 -20.18 -3.60
N MET A 157 -9.51 -21.14 -4.10
CA MET A 157 -8.11 -20.90 -4.45
C MET A 157 -7.96 -19.86 -5.57
N SER A 158 -8.83 -19.92 -6.59
CA SER A 158 -8.85 -18.92 -7.67
C SER A 158 -9.13 -17.51 -7.13
N THR A 159 -10.00 -17.39 -6.14
CA THR A 159 -10.26 -16.11 -5.46
C THR A 159 -9.02 -15.57 -4.74
N ILE A 160 -8.24 -16.44 -4.09
CA ILE A 160 -6.97 -16.06 -3.45
C ILE A 160 -6.00 -15.53 -4.50
N LEU A 161 -5.81 -16.27 -5.60
CA LEU A 161 -4.90 -15.87 -6.68
C LEU A 161 -5.27 -14.50 -7.27
N GLN A 162 -6.55 -14.28 -7.58
CA GLN A 162 -7.03 -12.99 -8.12
C GLN A 162 -6.80 -11.82 -7.17
N ARG A 163 -7.01 -12.03 -5.87
CA ARG A 163 -6.75 -10.98 -4.85
C ARG A 163 -5.28 -10.64 -4.75
N ASN A 164 -4.42 -11.67 -4.73
CA ASN A 164 -2.99 -11.48 -4.65
C ASN A 164 -2.44 -10.81 -5.92
N GLU A 165 -2.92 -11.22 -7.10
CA GLU A 165 -2.56 -10.60 -8.38
C GLU A 165 -2.91 -9.09 -8.39
N LYS A 166 -4.12 -8.75 -7.94
CA LYS A 166 -4.55 -7.36 -7.84
C LYS A 166 -3.68 -6.55 -6.87
N GLU A 167 -3.39 -7.11 -5.67
CA GLU A 167 -2.55 -6.42 -4.69
C GLU A 167 -1.11 -6.26 -5.19
N ILE A 168 -0.55 -7.28 -5.85
CA ILE A 168 0.80 -7.20 -6.46
C ILE A 168 0.85 -6.14 -7.56
N ALA A 169 -0.19 -6.02 -8.39
CA ALA A 169 -0.27 -4.98 -9.42
C ALA A 169 -0.29 -3.57 -8.81
N ASP A 170 -1.11 -3.36 -7.76
CA ASP A 170 -1.14 -2.08 -7.03
C ASP A 170 0.22 -1.75 -6.40
N LEU A 171 0.86 -2.74 -5.75
CA LEU A 171 2.20 -2.59 -5.16
C LEU A 171 3.26 -2.26 -6.21
N SER A 172 3.20 -2.91 -7.37
CA SER A 172 4.15 -2.66 -8.47
C SER A 172 4.01 -1.25 -9.03
N THR A 173 2.78 -0.73 -9.13
CA THR A 173 2.52 0.66 -9.54
C THR A 173 3.14 1.63 -8.54
N VAL A 174 2.91 1.43 -7.24
CA VAL A 174 3.48 2.28 -6.19
C VAL A 174 5.00 2.21 -6.15
N LEU A 175 5.58 1.01 -6.30
CA LEU A 175 7.03 0.84 -6.38
C LEU A 175 7.64 1.59 -7.58
N HIS A 176 6.94 1.61 -8.72
CA HIS A 176 7.36 2.39 -9.88
C HIS A 176 7.29 3.90 -9.60
N ASP A 177 6.24 4.37 -8.93
CA ASP A 177 6.04 5.78 -8.61
C ASP A 177 7.00 6.29 -7.53
N ILE A 178 7.44 5.40 -6.61
CA ILE A 178 8.42 5.71 -5.57
C ILE A 178 9.86 5.64 -6.11
N ALA A 179 10.12 4.85 -7.17
CA ALA A 179 11.46 4.76 -7.74
C ALA A 179 11.97 6.16 -8.08
N PRO A 180 13.19 6.54 -7.66
CA PRO A 180 13.70 7.87 -7.90
C PRO A 180 13.66 8.16 -9.40
N GLN A 181 12.78 9.04 -9.81
CA GLN A 181 12.90 9.69 -11.10
C GLN A 181 14.23 10.44 -11.02
N GLU A 182 15.10 10.24 -12.00
CA GLU A 182 16.45 10.78 -12.05
C GLU A 182 16.43 12.31 -11.96
N LEU A 183 16.24 12.86 -10.75
CA LEU A 183 16.42 14.27 -10.42
C LEU A 183 17.90 14.65 -10.27
N THR A 184 18.81 13.69 -10.54
CA THR A 184 20.25 13.87 -10.33
C THR A 184 20.91 14.75 -11.39
N GLU A 185 20.25 15.02 -12.52
CA GLU A 185 20.87 15.83 -13.61
C GLU A 185 20.55 17.33 -13.54
N ALA A 186 19.69 17.79 -12.64
CA ALA A 186 19.28 19.20 -12.58
C ALA A 186 20.03 20.04 -11.51
N ILE A 187 20.99 19.43 -10.77
CA ILE A 187 21.69 20.11 -9.64
C ILE A 187 23.22 20.06 -9.82
N GLU A 188 23.75 19.65 -10.98
CA GLU A 188 25.12 19.92 -11.38
C GLU A 188 25.18 21.19 -12.25
#